data_0bb35ca95da5237261e9a509b666b94e
#
_entry.id   0bb35ca95da5237261e9a509b666b94e
#
_cell.length_a   1.000
_cell.length_b   1.000
_cell.length_c   1.000
_cell.angle_alpha   90.00
_cell.angle_beta   90.00
_cell.angle_gamma   90.00
#
_symmetry.space_group_name_H-M   'P 1'
#
loop_
_entity.id
_entity.type
_entity.pdbx_description
1 polymer ?
#
loop_
_entity_poly.entity_id
_entity_poly.type
_entity_poly.pdbx_seq_one_letter_code
_entity_poly.pdbx_strand_id
1 'polypeptide(L)'
;MTTDRNTPDTCDHLLLDNQVCFALHSTSLLMTKVYKPLLQALGLTYPQYLAMMVLWERDGLTVGEISTRLLTDPGSLTPLLKRLEVEGLLSRTRSREDERVVIVELTEQGRALRDKARDIPQCILGASGQTIEQLKKLQNDLQALRSHLQDSL
;
A
#
# COMPACT_ATOMS: atom_id res chain seq x y z
N MET A 1 31.53 -38.37 -26.10
CA MET A 1 30.09 -38.05 -25.92
C MET A 1 29.99 -36.75 -25.17
N THR A 2 29.90 -35.66 -25.85
CA THR A 2 29.60 -34.35 -25.27
C THR A 2 28.10 -34.30 -25.00
N THR A 3 27.71 -34.43 -23.75
CA THR A 3 26.33 -34.16 -23.31
C THR A 3 26.06 -32.68 -23.54
N ASP A 4 25.29 -32.42 -24.55
CA ASP A 4 24.74 -31.11 -24.88
C ASP A 4 23.83 -30.70 -23.70
N ARG A 5 24.38 -29.77 -22.86
CA ARG A 5 23.65 -29.24 -21.69
C ARG A 5 22.66 -28.15 -22.07
N ASN A 6 22.18 -28.14 -23.28
CA ASN A 6 21.33 -27.08 -23.80
C ASN A 6 19.97 -27.59 -24.28
N THR A 7 19.47 -28.66 -23.68
CA THR A 7 18.03 -28.96 -23.77
C THR A 7 17.33 -28.00 -22.80
N PRO A 8 16.40 -27.15 -23.27
CA PRO A 8 15.59 -26.35 -22.33
C PRO A 8 14.91 -27.35 -21.38
N ASP A 9 15.25 -27.18 -20.11
CA ASP A 9 14.63 -27.96 -19.05
C ASP A 9 13.12 -27.72 -19.14
N THR A 10 12.34 -28.80 -19.11
CA THR A 10 10.87 -28.75 -19.12
C THR A 10 10.31 -27.99 -17.92
N CYS A 11 11.18 -27.47 -17.03
CA CYS A 11 10.86 -26.72 -15.83
C CYS A 11 11.11 -25.21 -15.95
N ASP A 12 11.11 -24.62 -17.16
CA ASP A 12 11.23 -23.16 -17.36
C ASP A 12 10.19 -22.39 -16.56
N HIS A 13 9.04 -22.99 -16.26
CA HIS A 13 7.99 -22.41 -15.42
C HIS A 13 8.42 -22.18 -13.96
N LEU A 14 9.48 -22.84 -13.50
CA LEU A 14 9.99 -22.72 -12.13
C LEU A 14 11.21 -21.78 -12.04
N LEU A 15 11.65 -21.19 -13.13
CA LEU A 15 12.71 -20.20 -13.09
C LEU A 15 12.20 -18.93 -12.42
N LEU A 16 12.99 -18.40 -11.51
CA LEU A 16 12.64 -17.20 -10.74
C LEU A 16 12.27 -16.03 -11.65
N ASP A 17 13.05 -15.80 -12.70
CA ASP A 17 12.85 -14.68 -13.62
C ASP A 17 11.57 -14.81 -14.46
N ASN A 18 10.96 -16.01 -14.49
CA ASN A 18 9.71 -16.26 -15.20
C ASN A 18 8.49 -16.14 -14.29
N GLN A 19 8.67 -15.76 -13.02
CA GLN A 19 7.59 -15.62 -12.05
C GLN A 19 7.09 -14.18 -12.00
N VAL A 20 5.83 -13.94 -12.40
CA VAL A 20 5.19 -12.61 -12.22
C VAL A 20 5.11 -12.24 -10.75
N CYS A 21 4.88 -13.23 -9.88
CA CYS A 21 4.83 -13.02 -8.42
C CYS A 21 6.14 -12.47 -7.88
N PHE A 22 7.28 -12.98 -8.36
CA PHE A 22 8.58 -12.47 -7.97
C PHE A 22 8.81 -11.04 -8.48
N ALA A 23 8.40 -10.74 -9.71
CA ALA A 23 8.46 -9.39 -10.24
C ALA A 23 7.65 -8.41 -9.38
N LEU A 24 6.44 -8.78 -8.98
CA LEU A 24 5.59 -7.98 -8.11
C LEU A 24 6.21 -7.80 -6.72
N HIS A 25 6.65 -8.90 -6.12
CA HIS A 25 7.26 -8.90 -4.79
C HIS A 25 8.52 -8.04 -4.72
N SER A 26 9.46 -8.27 -5.65
CA SER A 26 10.72 -7.53 -5.67
C SER A 26 10.52 -6.05 -5.99
N THR A 27 9.61 -5.72 -6.90
CA THR A 27 9.27 -4.34 -7.24
C THR A 27 8.63 -3.63 -6.05
N SER A 28 7.73 -4.30 -5.33
CA SER A 28 7.10 -3.76 -4.12
C SER A 28 8.15 -3.43 -3.05
N LEU A 29 9.13 -4.32 -2.83
CA LEU A 29 10.22 -4.07 -1.89
C LEU A 29 11.05 -2.84 -2.27
N LEU A 30 11.39 -2.70 -3.55
CA LEU A 30 12.15 -1.54 -4.05
C LEU A 30 11.34 -0.26 -3.96
N MET A 31 10.05 -0.32 -4.28
CA MET A 31 9.15 0.82 -4.19
C MET A 31 9.09 1.34 -2.73
N THR A 32 8.99 0.45 -1.76
CA THR A 32 9.01 0.81 -0.34
C THR A 32 10.31 1.52 0.05
N LYS A 33 11.45 1.08 -0.50
CA LYS A 33 12.74 1.74 -0.26
C LYS A 33 12.79 3.16 -0.85
N VAL A 34 12.17 3.36 -2.01
CA VAL A 34 12.07 4.70 -2.62
C VAL A 34 11.20 5.62 -1.79
N TYR A 35 10.09 5.12 -1.25
CA TYR A 35 9.21 5.88 -0.37
C TYR A 35 9.85 6.27 0.96
N LYS A 36 10.75 5.44 1.48
CA LYS A 36 11.27 5.59 2.85
C LYS A 36 11.80 6.99 3.17
N PRO A 37 12.74 7.59 2.40
CA PRO A 37 13.22 8.93 2.71
C PRO A 37 12.12 10.00 2.60
N LEU A 38 11.18 9.84 1.68
CA LEU A 38 10.07 10.77 1.49
C LEU A 38 9.12 10.74 2.68
N LEU A 39 8.84 9.54 3.19
CA LEU A 39 7.94 9.33 4.32
C LEU A 39 8.59 9.65 5.66
N GLN A 40 9.90 9.51 5.78
CA GLN A 40 10.64 9.93 6.98
C GLN A 40 10.46 11.42 7.27
N ALA A 41 10.40 12.24 6.23
CA ALA A 41 10.13 13.68 6.39
C ALA A 41 8.74 13.95 6.97
N LEU A 42 7.80 13.01 6.82
CA LEU A 42 6.45 13.08 7.40
C LEU A 42 6.33 12.32 8.72
N GLY A 43 7.34 11.59 9.14
CA GLY A 43 7.29 10.73 10.31
C GLY A 43 6.42 9.48 10.13
N LEU A 44 6.22 9.01 8.89
CA LEU A 44 5.33 7.90 8.57
C LEU A 44 6.08 6.71 8.01
N THR A 45 5.58 5.51 8.31
CA THR A 45 5.90 4.29 7.54
C THR A 45 4.97 4.23 6.31
N TYR A 46 5.29 3.36 5.36
CA TYR A 46 4.44 3.19 4.17
C TYR A 46 3.01 2.73 4.52
N PRO A 47 2.80 1.72 5.37
CA PRO A 47 1.44 1.36 5.79
C PRO A 47 0.68 2.49 6.49
N GLN A 48 1.36 3.28 7.31
CA GLN A 48 0.76 4.46 7.95
C GLN A 48 0.35 5.52 6.92
N TYR A 49 1.20 5.75 5.93
CA TYR A 49 0.90 6.66 4.82
C TYR A 49 -0.36 6.22 4.05
N LEU A 50 -0.51 4.93 3.78
CA LEU A 50 -1.71 4.40 3.13
C LEU A 50 -2.97 4.66 3.95
N ALA A 51 -2.92 4.45 5.27
CA ALA A 51 -4.03 4.73 6.17
C ALA A 51 -4.37 6.23 6.18
N MET A 52 -3.37 7.08 6.23
CA MET A 52 -3.56 8.53 6.15
C MET A 52 -4.18 8.94 4.81
N MET A 53 -3.75 8.36 3.70
CA MET A 53 -4.34 8.63 2.38
C MET A 53 -5.84 8.31 2.35
N VAL A 54 -6.25 7.20 2.94
CA VAL A 54 -7.67 6.82 3.04
C VAL A 54 -8.45 7.87 3.81
N LEU A 55 -7.91 8.34 4.93
CA LEU A 55 -8.55 9.36 5.76
C LEU A 55 -8.52 10.76 5.15
N TRP A 56 -7.47 11.10 4.40
CA TRP A 56 -7.43 12.36 3.65
C TRP A 56 -8.45 12.40 2.53
N GLU A 57 -8.76 11.25 1.94
CA GLU A 57 -9.81 11.13 0.93
C GLU A 57 -11.20 11.25 1.57
N ARG A 58 -11.41 10.57 2.69
CA ARG A 58 -12.65 10.61 3.44
C ARG A 58 -12.39 10.35 4.92
N ASP A 59 -12.66 11.34 5.75
CA ASP A 59 -12.50 11.29 7.19
C ASP A 59 -13.70 10.61 7.88
N GLY A 60 -13.56 10.28 9.16
CA GLY A 60 -14.65 9.73 9.95
C GLY A 60 -15.06 8.32 9.57
N LEU A 61 -14.09 7.50 9.19
CA LEU A 61 -14.32 6.10 8.78
C LEU A 61 -14.19 5.15 9.98
N THR A 62 -14.91 4.04 9.92
CA THR A 62 -14.70 2.95 10.86
C THR A 62 -13.41 2.19 10.56
N VAL A 63 -12.85 1.51 11.56
CA VAL A 63 -11.70 0.62 11.36
C VAL A 63 -11.99 -0.41 10.28
N GLY A 64 -13.19 -0.97 10.25
CA GLY A 64 -13.62 -1.93 9.22
C GLY A 64 -13.59 -1.34 7.80
N GLU A 65 -14.08 -0.11 7.64
CA GLU A 65 -14.07 0.58 6.34
C GLU A 65 -12.63 0.85 5.87
N ILE A 66 -11.75 1.26 6.76
CA ILE A 66 -10.33 1.48 6.43
C ILE A 66 -9.67 0.16 6.04
N SER A 67 -9.91 -0.92 6.79
CA SER A 67 -9.32 -2.23 6.49
C SER A 67 -9.78 -2.76 5.14
N THR A 68 -11.03 -2.57 4.79
CA THR A 68 -11.57 -2.94 3.48
C THR A 68 -10.90 -2.15 2.35
N ARG A 69 -10.73 -0.85 2.53
CA ARG A 69 -10.04 0.01 1.54
C ARG A 69 -8.59 -0.39 1.33
N LEU A 70 -7.90 -0.76 2.39
CA LEU A 70 -6.49 -1.13 2.35
C LEU A 70 -6.25 -2.61 2.04
N LEU A 71 -7.30 -3.40 1.91
CA LEU A 71 -7.22 -4.85 1.66
C LEU A 71 -6.39 -5.56 2.74
N THR A 72 -6.52 -5.12 3.97
CA THR A 72 -5.85 -5.69 5.14
C THR A 72 -6.88 -6.13 6.18
N ASP A 73 -6.47 -6.95 7.14
CA ASP A 73 -7.37 -7.35 8.22
C ASP A 73 -7.39 -6.30 9.35
N PRO A 74 -8.50 -6.19 10.11
CA PRO A 74 -8.59 -5.22 11.20
C PRO A 74 -7.56 -5.44 12.30
N GLY A 75 -7.15 -6.69 12.52
CA GLY A 75 -6.15 -7.03 13.53
C GLY A 75 -4.78 -6.42 13.24
N SER A 76 -4.37 -6.38 11.97
CA SER A 76 -3.12 -5.74 11.53
C SER A 76 -3.23 -4.21 11.54
N LEU A 77 -4.43 -3.68 11.28
CA LEU A 77 -4.66 -2.25 11.19
C LEU A 77 -4.71 -1.57 12.56
N THR A 78 -5.27 -2.22 13.57
CA THR A 78 -5.46 -1.64 14.90
C THR A 78 -4.15 -1.13 15.54
N PRO A 79 -3.06 -1.90 15.56
CA PRO A 79 -1.78 -1.40 16.10
C PRO A 79 -1.23 -0.20 15.33
N LEU A 80 -1.42 -0.19 14.01
CA LEU A 80 -1.00 0.89 13.12
C LEU A 80 -1.75 2.19 13.45
N LEU A 81 -3.06 2.12 13.59
CA LEU A 81 -3.91 3.27 13.94
C LEU A 81 -3.60 3.78 15.34
N LYS A 82 -3.35 2.87 16.28
CA LYS A 82 -2.94 3.20 17.64
C LYS A 82 -1.67 4.04 17.67
N ARG A 83 -0.70 3.68 16.84
CA ARG A 83 0.56 4.42 16.72
C ARG A 83 0.36 5.81 16.14
N LEU A 84 -0.49 5.94 15.12
CA LEU A 84 -0.86 7.23 14.54
C LEU A 84 -1.59 8.13 15.55
N GLU A 85 -2.40 7.54 16.41
CA GLU A 85 -3.07 8.26 17.51
C GLU A 85 -2.06 8.78 18.53
N VAL A 86 -1.09 7.96 18.93
CA VAL A 86 -0.02 8.38 19.86
C VAL A 86 0.79 9.53 19.28
N GLU A 87 1.01 9.55 17.97
CA GLU A 87 1.71 10.63 17.27
C GLU A 87 0.85 11.88 17.06
N GLY A 88 -0.41 11.84 17.47
CA GLY A 88 -1.31 12.99 17.41
C GLY A 88 -1.91 13.28 16.04
N LEU A 89 -1.93 12.28 15.12
CA LEU A 89 -2.40 12.47 13.76
C LEU A 89 -3.88 12.09 13.58
N LEU A 90 -4.40 11.25 14.45
CA LEU A 90 -5.80 10.83 14.44
C LEU A 90 -6.29 10.57 15.86
N SER A 91 -7.60 10.43 16.00
CA SER A 91 -8.27 9.98 17.22
C SER A 91 -9.18 8.81 16.90
N ARG A 92 -9.37 7.92 17.88
CA ARG A 92 -10.24 6.77 17.78
C ARG A 92 -11.28 6.85 18.89
N THR A 93 -12.55 6.75 18.52
CA THR A 93 -13.66 6.77 19.46
C THR A 93 -14.60 5.62 19.17
N ARG A 94 -15.15 5.01 20.23
CA ARG A 94 -16.18 4.00 20.04
C ARG A 94 -17.47 4.69 19.61
N SER A 95 -18.18 4.06 18.66
CA SER A 95 -19.48 4.55 18.24
C SER A 95 -20.48 4.51 19.41
N ARG A 96 -21.28 5.55 19.54
CA ARG A 96 -22.36 5.59 20.55
C ARG A 96 -23.50 4.64 20.19
N GLU A 97 -23.66 4.35 18.90
CA GLU A 97 -24.71 3.46 18.40
C GLU A 97 -24.34 1.98 18.54
N ASP A 98 -23.05 1.64 18.39
CA ASP A 98 -22.53 0.29 18.54
C ASP A 98 -21.11 0.32 19.08
N GLU A 99 -20.94 -0.08 20.35
CA GLU A 99 -19.64 -0.07 21.05
C GLU A 99 -18.58 -0.98 20.42
N ARG A 100 -18.96 -1.89 19.53
CA ARG A 100 -18.03 -2.75 18.78
C ARG A 100 -17.38 -2.03 17.63
N VAL A 101 -17.92 -0.87 17.25
CA VAL A 101 -17.46 -0.07 16.12
C VAL A 101 -16.57 1.07 16.63
N VAL A 102 -15.36 1.18 16.08
CA VAL A 102 -14.42 2.27 16.36
C VAL A 102 -14.38 3.19 15.16
N ILE A 103 -14.62 4.47 15.38
CA ILE A 103 -14.58 5.52 14.38
C ILE A 103 -13.23 6.22 14.47
N VAL A 104 -12.60 6.45 13.33
CA VAL A 104 -11.28 7.08 13.18
C VAL A 104 -11.46 8.43 12.52
N GLU A 105 -10.95 9.47 13.17
CA GLU A 105 -10.99 10.84 12.67
C GLU A 105 -9.60 11.46 12.70
N LEU A 106 -9.29 12.25 11.68
CA LEU A 106 -8.05 13.02 11.65
C LEU A 106 -8.09 14.14 12.70
N THR A 107 -6.95 14.38 13.33
CA THR A 107 -6.74 15.62 14.06
C THR A 107 -6.43 16.76 13.09
N GLU A 108 -6.39 18.00 13.60
CA GLU A 108 -5.94 19.13 12.80
C GLU A 108 -4.52 18.92 12.26
N GLN A 109 -3.62 18.36 13.08
CA GLN A 109 -2.27 18.00 12.67
C GLN A 109 -2.26 16.94 11.58
N GLY A 110 -3.13 15.92 11.67
CA GLY A 110 -3.27 14.88 10.65
C GLY A 110 -3.75 15.43 9.32
N ARG A 111 -4.70 16.38 9.34
CA ARG A 111 -5.16 17.05 8.11
C ARG A 111 -4.06 17.91 7.49
N ALA A 112 -3.33 18.65 8.30
CA ALA A 112 -2.25 19.52 7.84
C ALA A 112 -1.10 18.73 7.19
N LEU A 113 -0.88 17.49 7.61
CA LEU A 113 0.17 16.63 7.07
C LEU A 113 -0.05 16.32 5.58
N ARG A 114 -1.29 16.34 5.11
CA ARG A 114 -1.64 16.17 3.70
C ARG A 114 -0.88 17.14 2.78
N ASP A 115 -0.73 18.37 3.19
CA ASP A 115 -0.03 19.38 2.40
C ASP A 115 1.45 19.05 2.22
N LYS A 116 2.09 18.48 3.24
CA LYS A 116 3.47 18.01 3.16
C LYS A 116 3.64 16.76 2.29
N ALA A 117 2.58 15.96 2.16
CA ALA A 117 2.58 14.75 1.34
C ALA A 117 2.30 15.02 -0.15
N ARG A 118 1.90 16.24 -0.51
CA ARG A 118 1.43 16.59 -1.84
C ARG A 118 2.39 16.24 -2.96
N ASP A 119 3.69 16.39 -2.74
CA ASP A 119 4.72 16.19 -3.76
C ASP A 119 5.24 14.76 -3.87
N ILE A 120 4.83 13.88 -2.96
CA ILE A 120 5.28 12.47 -2.95
C ILE A 120 4.95 11.75 -4.27
N PRO A 121 3.72 11.83 -4.82
CA PRO A 121 3.42 11.16 -6.08
C PRO A 121 4.31 11.58 -7.24
N GLN A 122 4.69 12.84 -7.32
CA GLN A 122 5.61 13.36 -8.33
C GLN A 122 7.01 12.76 -8.18
N CYS A 123 7.49 12.62 -6.96
CA CYS A 123 8.79 11.99 -6.70
C CYS A 123 8.79 10.52 -7.11
N ILE A 124 7.71 9.81 -6.86
CA ILE A 124 7.55 8.40 -7.26
C ILE A 124 7.48 8.28 -8.78
N LEU A 125 6.73 9.15 -9.43
CA LEU A 125 6.68 9.19 -10.90
C LEU A 125 8.08 9.37 -11.49
N GLY A 126 8.86 10.32 -10.97
CA GLY A 126 10.24 10.56 -11.40
C GLY A 126 11.14 9.34 -11.19
N ALA A 127 11.05 8.69 -10.04
CA ALA A 127 11.84 7.50 -9.72
C ALA A 127 11.44 6.28 -10.56
N SER A 128 10.19 6.23 -11.04
CA SER A 128 9.68 5.08 -11.79
C SER A 128 10.28 4.94 -13.21
N GLY A 129 10.81 6.02 -13.76
CA GLY A 129 11.27 6.04 -15.15
C GLY A 129 10.16 5.84 -16.18
N GLN A 130 8.90 5.98 -15.75
CA GLN A 130 7.71 5.76 -16.58
C GLN A 130 6.96 7.07 -16.83
N THR A 131 6.17 7.10 -17.90
CA THR A 131 5.20 8.18 -18.11
C THR A 131 3.97 7.97 -17.24
N ILE A 132 3.17 9.02 -17.05
CA ILE A 132 1.88 8.92 -16.35
C ILE A 132 0.98 7.87 -17.01
N GLU A 133 0.95 7.84 -18.33
CA GLU A 133 0.14 6.88 -19.10
C GLU A 133 0.59 5.44 -18.88
N GLN A 134 1.92 5.21 -18.86
CA GLN A 134 2.49 3.90 -18.59
C GLN A 134 2.16 3.43 -17.17
N LEU A 135 2.26 4.31 -16.18
CA LEU A 135 1.91 3.98 -14.79
C LEU A 135 0.42 3.69 -14.64
N LYS A 136 -0.44 4.45 -15.29
CA LYS A 136 -1.89 4.18 -15.27
C LYS A 136 -2.22 2.82 -15.88
N LYS A 137 -1.59 2.48 -16.99
CA LYS A 137 -1.76 1.17 -17.62
C LYS A 137 -1.31 0.04 -16.69
N LEU A 138 -0.14 0.17 -16.08
CA LEU A 138 0.39 -0.79 -15.12
C LEU A 138 -0.56 -0.93 -13.93
N GLN A 139 -1.04 0.17 -13.37
CA GLN A 139 -1.98 0.19 -12.27
C GLN A 139 -3.28 -0.56 -12.62
N ASN A 140 -3.84 -0.31 -13.80
CA ASN A 140 -5.04 -0.98 -14.26
C ASN A 140 -4.82 -2.49 -14.44
N ASP A 141 -3.68 -2.89 -15.00
CA ASP A 141 -3.32 -4.30 -15.17
C ASP A 141 -3.18 -5.00 -13.81
N LEU A 142 -2.55 -4.35 -12.84
CA LEU A 142 -2.40 -4.87 -11.48
C LEU A 142 -3.73 -4.97 -10.74
N GLN A 143 -4.60 -3.98 -10.90
CA GLN A 143 -5.94 -4.00 -10.30
C GLN A 143 -6.79 -5.15 -10.87
N ALA A 144 -6.72 -5.40 -12.16
CA ALA A 144 -7.41 -6.52 -12.80
C ALA A 144 -6.89 -7.86 -12.28
N LEU A 145 -5.57 -8.02 -12.20
CA LEU A 145 -4.94 -9.21 -11.63
C LEU A 145 -5.39 -9.43 -10.19
N ARG A 146 -5.35 -8.39 -9.37
CA ARG A 146 -5.76 -8.44 -7.96
C ARG A 146 -7.22 -8.87 -7.82
N SER A 147 -8.11 -8.32 -8.63
CA SER A 147 -9.53 -8.65 -8.63
C SER A 147 -9.76 -10.14 -8.93
N HIS A 148 -9.10 -10.68 -9.95
CA HIS A 148 -9.20 -12.09 -10.27
C HIS A 148 -8.65 -12.99 -9.18
N LEU A 149 -7.55 -12.58 -8.53
CA LEU A 149 -6.99 -13.33 -7.41
C LEU A 149 -7.94 -13.36 -6.22
N GLN A 150 -8.61 -12.24 -5.92
CA GLN A 150 -9.62 -12.17 -4.86
C GLN A 150 -10.80 -13.10 -5.15
N ASP A 151 -11.26 -13.14 -6.40
CA ASP A 151 -12.38 -14.01 -6.80
C ASP A 151 -12.01 -15.50 -6.73
N SER A 152 -10.72 -15.84 -6.75
CA SER A 152 -10.25 -17.22 -6.67
C SER A 152 -10.16 -17.76 -5.24
N LEU A 153 -10.32 -16.91 -4.23
CA LEU A 153 -10.29 -17.27 -2.81
C LEU A 153 -11.69 -17.53 -2.27
#